data_6e79b8cc23d7d226eeef55cdbeb3ee4a
#
_entry.id   6e79b8cc23d7d226eeef55cdbeb3ee4a
#
_cell.length_a   1.000
_cell.length_b   1.000
_cell.length_c   1.000
_cell.angle_alpha   90.00
_cell.angle_beta   90.00
_cell.angle_gamma   90.00
#
_symmetry.space_group_name_H-M   'P 1'
#
loop_
_entity.id
_entity.type
_entity.pdbx_description
1 polymer ?
#
loop_
_entity_poly.entity_id
_entity_poly.type
_entity_poly.pdbx_seq_one_letter_code
_entity_poly.pdbx_strand_id
1 'polypeptide(L)'
;MTAPGVRDGQNAADLDEDRYVEEVLALVNEGNGPARSAGEAPGSREAAAGHHAHPRQDHPGEDRHHEDRPREDRHRATPWAEARTLAGRAARSLAARRPPVSVTLGDALGLVLAAPLTALTDLPSFDSSAMDGWAVSGPGPWAVRDEGVLAGHAEPAPLADGEAVRIATGARVPGGATAVLRSEHGHTDEKGRLHPTREIQHGQDIRPRGQECRRGDQLLPAGAVVTPAVLGLAAAAGYDTLAAVPRPRVEVLVLGDELLTEGRPHDGLIRDALGPMLPPWLRAMGAEIVALRRIGDDAEALHRALTTSPADLIVTTGGTAAGPVDHVHPILRRIGADLLVDGVQVRPGHPMLLARLKPEQHLVGLPGNPLAAVSGLLTLAEPLLRTLAGRAAPEPYTLALRETVHGHPYDTRLVPVVLRGVHAVPLHYNGPAMLRGIAAADALAVVPPGGARAGQEAELLDLPWAAAGIGACSF
;
A
#
# COMPACT_ATOMS: atom_id res chain seq x y z
N MET A 1 -25.12 7.84 45.68
CA MET A 1 -25.85 7.62 44.41
C MET A 1 -24.82 7.59 43.30
N THR A 2 -24.46 6.41 42.91
CA THR A 2 -23.40 6.09 41.91
C THR A 2 -24.03 6.07 40.53
N ALA A 3 -23.43 6.77 39.57
CA ALA A 3 -23.80 6.77 38.17
C ALA A 3 -23.36 5.47 37.50
N PRO A 4 -24.15 4.87 36.58
CA PRO A 4 -23.77 3.65 35.86
C PRO A 4 -22.88 3.99 34.67
N GLY A 5 -21.90 3.09 34.41
CA GLY A 5 -20.84 3.19 33.45
C GLY A 5 -21.28 3.06 32.00
N VAL A 6 -20.53 3.79 31.17
CA VAL A 6 -20.47 3.62 29.73
C VAL A 6 -19.43 2.52 29.42
N ARG A 7 -19.91 1.32 29.16
CA ARG A 7 -19.13 0.23 28.53
C ARG A 7 -20.13 -0.64 27.78
N ASP A 8 -20.25 -0.51 26.47
CA ASP A 8 -20.85 -1.55 25.61
C ASP A 8 -20.83 -1.23 24.11
N GLY A 9 -20.07 -0.19 23.65
CA GLY A 9 -20.02 0.14 22.21
C GLY A 9 -18.82 -0.44 21.43
N GLN A 10 -17.75 -0.86 22.11
CA GLN A 10 -16.54 -1.38 21.45
C GLN A 10 -16.55 -2.90 21.21
N ASN A 11 -17.36 -3.65 21.95
CA ASN A 11 -17.39 -5.11 21.85
C ASN A 11 -18.18 -5.68 20.65
N ALA A 12 -19.08 -4.94 20.03
CA ALA A 12 -19.92 -5.47 18.95
C ALA A 12 -19.21 -5.44 17.57
N ALA A 13 -18.39 -4.41 17.32
CA ALA A 13 -17.63 -4.31 16.07
C ALA A 13 -16.47 -5.32 16.02
N ASP A 14 -15.78 -5.52 17.15
CA ASP A 14 -14.70 -6.51 17.28
C ASP A 14 -15.21 -7.95 17.12
N LEU A 15 -16.44 -8.25 17.60
CA LEU A 15 -17.06 -9.57 17.47
C LEU A 15 -17.52 -9.89 16.04
N ASP A 16 -17.92 -8.90 15.25
CA ASP A 16 -18.31 -9.09 13.85
C ASP A 16 -17.08 -9.27 12.93
N GLU A 17 -15.97 -8.60 13.23
CA GLU A 17 -14.72 -8.71 12.48
C GLU A 17 -14.06 -10.07 12.74
N ASP A 18 -14.00 -10.53 13.99
CA ASP A 18 -13.51 -11.86 14.33
C ASP A 18 -14.35 -12.97 13.69
N ARG A 19 -15.67 -12.83 13.64
CA ARG A 19 -16.58 -13.78 12.99
C ARG A 19 -16.38 -13.85 11.47
N TYR A 20 -16.28 -12.70 10.80
CA TYR A 20 -16.00 -12.66 9.36
C TYR A 20 -14.70 -13.38 9.01
N VAL A 21 -13.71 -13.21 9.82
CA VAL A 21 -12.40 -13.83 9.59
C VAL A 21 -12.37 -15.30 9.95
N GLU A 22 -13.10 -15.74 10.99
CA GLU A 22 -13.27 -17.17 11.24
C GLU A 22 -14.02 -17.85 10.10
N GLU A 23 -15.02 -17.20 9.50
CA GLU A 23 -15.68 -17.70 8.29
C GLU A 23 -14.72 -17.77 7.08
N VAL A 24 -13.88 -16.77 6.87
CA VAL A 24 -12.85 -16.79 5.82
C VAL A 24 -11.79 -17.85 6.09
N LEU A 25 -11.32 -17.99 7.32
CA LEU A 25 -10.36 -19.04 7.71
C LEU A 25 -10.99 -20.44 7.56
N ALA A 26 -12.23 -20.63 7.94
CA ALA A 26 -12.95 -21.87 7.72
C ALA A 26 -13.03 -22.19 6.22
N LEU A 27 -13.46 -21.25 5.39
CA LEU A 27 -13.54 -21.40 3.95
C LEU A 27 -12.18 -21.67 3.29
N VAL A 28 -11.10 -21.07 3.78
CA VAL A 28 -9.74 -21.23 3.22
C VAL A 28 -9.07 -22.50 3.76
N ASN A 29 -9.44 -23.00 4.93
CA ASN A 29 -8.81 -24.15 5.58
C ASN A 29 -9.64 -25.47 5.48
N GLU A 30 -10.94 -25.44 5.13
CA GLU A 30 -11.81 -26.62 5.02
C GLU A 30 -11.50 -27.60 3.89
N GLY A 31 -10.35 -27.49 3.22
CA GLY A 31 -9.97 -28.33 2.06
C GLY A 31 -9.26 -29.65 2.37
N ASN A 32 -8.98 -30.03 3.63
CA ASN A 32 -8.15 -31.20 3.98
C ASN A 32 -8.81 -32.20 4.93
N GLY A 33 -10.15 -32.32 4.90
CA GLY A 33 -10.83 -33.44 5.54
C GLY A 33 -10.81 -34.69 4.61
N PRO A 34 -10.73 -35.94 5.16
CA PRO A 34 -10.78 -37.14 4.33
C PRO A 34 -12.10 -37.17 3.55
N ALA A 35 -12.02 -37.50 2.26
CA ALA A 35 -13.16 -37.59 1.35
C ALA A 35 -14.32 -38.32 2.02
N ARG A 36 -15.45 -37.64 2.24
CA ARG A 36 -16.69 -38.25 2.72
C ARG A 36 -17.16 -39.22 1.63
N SER A 37 -17.16 -40.51 1.95
CA SER A 37 -17.80 -41.56 1.18
C SER A 37 -19.27 -41.20 0.93
N ALA A 38 -19.66 -41.09 -0.33
CA ALA A 38 -21.05 -40.91 -0.74
C ALA A 38 -21.90 -42.02 -0.15
N GLY A 39 -22.93 -41.67 0.61
CA GLY A 39 -23.90 -42.57 1.21
C GLY A 39 -24.71 -43.29 0.16
N GLU A 40 -24.94 -44.54 0.45
CA GLU A 40 -25.81 -45.51 -0.26
C GLU A 40 -27.22 -44.99 -0.46
N ALA A 41 -27.75 -45.17 -1.67
CA ALA A 41 -29.18 -45.23 -1.95
C ALA A 41 -29.55 -46.69 -2.24
N PRO A 42 -30.71 -47.19 -1.78
CA PRO A 42 -31.06 -48.63 -1.79
C PRO A 42 -31.73 -49.08 -3.07
N GLY A 43 -31.31 -50.23 -3.59
CA GLY A 43 -32.15 -51.30 -4.13
C GLY A 43 -32.45 -51.32 -5.61
N SER A 44 -31.82 -52.24 -6.36
CA SER A 44 -32.54 -53.26 -7.09
C SER A 44 -31.56 -54.35 -7.67
N ARG A 45 -32.04 -55.57 -7.65
CA ARG A 45 -31.34 -56.86 -7.84
C ARG A 45 -31.05 -57.22 -9.28
N GLU A 46 -30.08 -58.22 -9.41
CA GLU A 46 -29.88 -59.24 -10.45
C GLU A 46 -29.04 -58.79 -11.67
N ALA A 47 -28.04 -59.49 -12.13
CA ALA A 47 -27.55 -60.86 -12.14
C ALA A 47 -26.13 -60.94 -12.75
N ALA A 48 -25.33 -61.78 -12.15
CA ALA A 48 -24.35 -62.73 -12.70
C ALA A 48 -23.30 -62.37 -13.77
N ALA A 49 -22.06 -62.70 -13.39
CA ALA A 49 -20.98 -63.39 -14.10
C ALA A 49 -19.97 -62.59 -14.94
N GLY A 50 -18.70 -62.80 -14.58
CA GLY A 50 -17.56 -62.64 -15.52
C GLY A 50 -16.28 -62.08 -14.89
N HIS A 51 -15.39 -62.96 -14.46
CA HIS A 51 -14.02 -62.68 -14.02
C HIS A 51 -13.23 -61.85 -15.05
N HIS A 52 -12.54 -60.84 -14.60
CA HIS A 52 -11.10 -60.63 -14.88
C HIS A 52 -10.54 -59.58 -13.91
N ALA A 53 -9.58 -60.01 -13.10
CA ALA A 53 -8.80 -59.17 -12.21
C ALA A 53 -7.80 -58.34 -13.04
N HIS A 54 -7.87 -57.00 -12.91
CA HIS A 54 -6.76 -56.12 -13.22
C HIS A 54 -6.22 -55.50 -11.91
N PRO A 55 -4.89 -55.43 -11.76
CA PRO A 55 -4.28 -54.88 -10.54
C PRO A 55 -4.56 -53.37 -10.45
N ARG A 56 -4.93 -52.92 -9.25
CA ARG A 56 -5.01 -51.48 -8.90
C ARG A 56 -3.62 -50.89 -9.04
N GLN A 57 -3.43 -50.00 -9.98
CA GLN A 57 -2.30 -49.07 -9.98
C GLN A 57 -2.61 -47.99 -8.99
N ASP A 58 -1.91 -48.00 -7.86
CA ASP A 58 -1.77 -46.87 -6.97
C ASP A 58 -1.12 -45.76 -7.78
N HIS A 59 -1.82 -44.64 -7.99
CA HIS A 59 -1.22 -43.39 -8.46
C HIS A 59 -0.53 -42.75 -7.28
N PRO A 60 0.82 -42.68 -7.22
CA PRO A 60 1.52 -41.83 -6.28
C PRO A 60 1.31 -40.38 -6.73
N GLY A 61 1.04 -39.50 -5.75
CA GLY A 61 0.78 -38.09 -5.97
C GLY A 61 1.86 -37.38 -6.81
N GLU A 62 1.39 -36.48 -7.63
CA GLU A 62 2.14 -35.64 -8.59
C GLU A 62 3.21 -34.72 -8.00
N ASP A 63 3.59 -34.87 -6.72
CA ASP A 63 4.60 -34.03 -6.06
C ASP A 63 6.07 -34.47 -6.29
N ARG A 64 6.31 -35.53 -7.07
CA ARG A 64 7.68 -36.09 -7.23
C ARG A 64 8.47 -35.63 -8.46
N HIS A 65 7.90 -34.83 -9.36
CA HIS A 65 8.58 -34.47 -10.61
C HIS A 65 9.32 -33.13 -10.62
N HIS A 66 9.50 -32.46 -9.46
CA HIS A 66 10.28 -31.21 -9.39
C HIS A 66 11.54 -31.27 -8.51
N GLU A 67 11.89 -32.45 -7.96
CA GLU A 67 13.03 -32.57 -7.02
C GLU A 67 14.41 -32.79 -7.68
N ASP A 68 14.49 -33.13 -8.96
CA ASP A 68 15.76 -33.42 -9.63
C ASP A 68 16.16 -32.36 -10.67
N ARG A 69 16.26 -31.10 -10.28
CA ARG A 69 17.11 -30.16 -11.06
C ARG A 69 18.57 -30.44 -10.76
N PRO A 70 19.46 -30.43 -11.78
CA PRO A 70 20.89 -30.65 -11.60
C PRO A 70 21.46 -29.71 -10.52
N ARG A 71 22.40 -30.20 -9.71
CA ARG A 71 23.09 -29.41 -8.66
C ARG A 71 23.68 -28.08 -9.17
N GLU A 72 24.00 -27.99 -10.46
CA GLU A 72 24.57 -26.81 -11.12
C GLU A 72 23.61 -25.63 -11.21
N ASP A 73 22.29 -25.85 -11.40
CA ASP A 73 21.29 -24.76 -11.44
C ASP A 73 21.04 -24.15 -10.05
N ARG A 74 21.27 -24.91 -8.97
CA ARG A 74 21.10 -24.44 -7.61
C ARG A 74 22.19 -23.46 -7.17
N HIS A 75 23.38 -23.52 -7.75
CA HIS A 75 24.50 -22.61 -7.44
C HIS A 75 24.37 -21.25 -8.17
N ARG A 76 23.45 -21.11 -9.13
CA ARG A 76 23.22 -19.85 -9.89
C ARG A 76 22.11 -18.98 -9.32
N ALA A 77 21.15 -19.55 -8.59
CA ALA A 77 20.03 -18.78 -8.06
C ALA A 77 20.46 -17.87 -6.90
N THR A 78 20.01 -16.62 -6.94
CA THR A 78 20.32 -15.59 -5.95
C THR A 78 19.56 -15.85 -4.63
N PRO A 79 20.19 -15.74 -3.45
CA PRO A 79 19.48 -15.74 -2.18
C PRO A 79 18.37 -14.67 -2.14
N TRP A 80 17.24 -15.00 -1.51
CA TRP A 80 16.06 -14.12 -1.53
C TRP A 80 16.31 -12.68 -1.05
N ALA A 81 16.97 -12.51 0.10
CA ALA A 81 17.28 -11.18 0.67
C ALA A 81 18.25 -10.39 -0.23
N GLU A 82 19.22 -11.10 -0.84
CA GLU A 82 20.15 -10.49 -1.80
C GLU A 82 19.45 -10.04 -3.06
N ALA A 83 18.52 -10.84 -3.61
CA ALA A 83 17.73 -10.48 -4.79
C ALA A 83 16.90 -9.21 -4.56
N ARG A 84 16.25 -9.05 -3.40
CA ARG A 84 15.56 -7.81 -3.00
C ARG A 84 16.51 -6.61 -2.96
N THR A 85 17.68 -6.81 -2.35
CA THR A 85 18.71 -5.77 -2.27
C THR A 85 19.22 -5.35 -3.66
N LEU A 86 19.50 -6.32 -4.54
CA LEU A 86 19.92 -6.08 -5.91
C LEU A 86 18.85 -5.31 -6.70
N ALA A 87 17.57 -5.68 -6.57
CA ALA A 87 16.47 -5.00 -7.23
C ALA A 87 16.37 -3.52 -6.82
N GLY A 88 16.44 -3.22 -5.53
CA GLY A 88 16.47 -1.84 -5.05
C GLY A 88 17.70 -1.05 -5.54
N ARG A 89 18.89 -1.70 -5.56
CA ARG A 89 20.12 -1.06 -6.04
C ARG A 89 20.08 -0.78 -7.55
N ALA A 90 19.53 -1.70 -8.34
CA ALA A 90 19.44 -1.56 -9.80
C ALA A 90 18.69 -0.28 -10.20
N ALA A 91 17.67 0.11 -9.45
CA ALA A 91 16.86 1.29 -9.73
C ALA A 91 17.53 2.63 -9.38
N ARG A 92 18.56 2.65 -8.53
CA ARG A 92 19.13 3.89 -7.97
C ARG A 92 19.67 4.84 -9.03
N SER A 93 20.38 4.32 -10.03
CA SER A 93 20.95 5.15 -11.10
C SER A 93 19.87 5.78 -11.98
N LEU A 94 18.79 5.07 -12.23
CA LEU A 94 17.62 5.57 -12.95
C LEU A 94 16.86 6.60 -12.09
N ALA A 95 16.59 6.28 -10.83
CA ALA A 95 15.92 7.21 -9.91
C ALA A 95 16.65 8.56 -9.81
N ALA A 96 17.98 8.54 -9.71
CA ALA A 96 18.80 9.77 -9.63
C ALA A 96 18.79 10.63 -10.91
N ARG A 97 18.41 10.07 -12.04
CA ARG A 97 18.34 10.79 -13.33
C ARG A 97 16.95 11.31 -13.67
N ARG A 98 15.92 10.88 -12.94
CA ARG A 98 14.54 11.31 -13.17
C ARG A 98 14.32 12.68 -12.56
N PRO A 99 14.06 13.73 -13.38
CA PRO A 99 13.83 15.07 -12.86
C PRO A 99 12.51 15.10 -12.06
N PRO A 100 12.45 15.92 -10.99
CA PRO A 100 11.20 16.21 -10.32
C PRO A 100 10.15 16.80 -11.27
N VAL A 101 8.90 16.51 -11.00
CA VAL A 101 7.75 17.07 -11.73
C VAL A 101 6.97 18.02 -10.82
N SER A 102 6.45 19.11 -11.42
CA SER A 102 5.48 19.96 -10.74
C SER A 102 4.09 19.40 -10.98
N VAL A 103 3.38 19.08 -9.92
CA VAL A 103 2.03 18.50 -9.98
C VAL A 103 1.05 19.35 -9.17
N THR A 104 -0.21 19.39 -9.58
CA THR A 104 -1.27 20.04 -8.81
C THR A 104 -1.49 19.32 -7.48
N LEU A 105 -2.05 19.99 -6.47
CA LEU A 105 -2.38 19.34 -5.20
C LEU A 105 -3.30 18.14 -5.41
N GLY A 106 -4.26 18.22 -6.37
CA GLY A 106 -5.16 17.12 -6.67
C GLY A 106 -4.48 15.85 -7.21
N ASP A 107 -3.36 16.01 -7.91
CA ASP A 107 -2.60 14.90 -8.53
C ASP A 107 -1.43 14.41 -7.65
N ALA A 108 -1.12 15.15 -6.58
CA ALA A 108 0.06 14.89 -5.76
C ALA A 108 -0.11 13.74 -4.76
N LEU A 109 -1.35 13.32 -4.46
CA LEU A 109 -1.62 12.28 -3.46
C LEU A 109 -0.83 10.99 -3.73
N GLY A 110 -0.14 10.51 -2.69
CA GLY A 110 0.68 9.29 -2.73
C GLY A 110 2.01 9.43 -3.48
N LEU A 111 2.34 10.62 -4.01
CA LEU A 111 3.68 10.93 -4.51
C LEU A 111 4.63 11.23 -3.35
N VAL A 112 5.91 11.35 -3.66
CA VAL A 112 6.97 11.70 -2.71
C VAL A 112 7.46 13.11 -3.01
N LEU A 113 7.61 13.96 -1.99
CA LEU A 113 8.16 15.29 -2.12
C LEU A 113 9.61 15.22 -2.64
N ALA A 114 9.89 15.87 -3.75
CA ALA A 114 11.24 15.95 -4.32
C ALA A 114 12.11 17.04 -3.67
N ALA A 115 11.47 17.99 -2.98
CA ALA A 115 12.10 19.07 -2.23
C ALA A 115 11.42 19.23 -0.86
N PRO A 116 12.07 19.85 0.13
CA PRO A 116 11.41 20.18 1.38
C PRO A 116 10.18 21.06 1.16
N LEU A 117 9.11 20.83 1.89
CA LEU A 117 7.95 21.71 1.94
C LEU A 117 8.24 22.83 2.95
N THR A 118 8.28 24.09 2.50
CA THR A 118 8.51 25.27 3.34
C THR A 118 7.28 26.15 3.32
N ALA A 119 6.95 26.79 4.44
CA ALA A 119 5.81 27.69 4.50
C ALA A 119 6.01 28.91 3.59
N LEU A 120 5.10 29.16 2.65
CA LEU A 120 5.11 30.34 1.77
C LEU A 120 4.49 31.54 2.45
N THR A 121 3.70 31.31 3.49
CA THR A 121 3.05 32.32 4.33
C THR A 121 3.09 31.89 5.79
N ASP A 122 2.82 32.83 6.71
CA ASP A 122 2.59 32.49 8.11
C ASP A 122 1.27 31.70 8.26
N LEU A 123 1.20 30.83 9.26
CA LEU A 123 0.00 30.05 9.55
C LEU A 123 -0.36 30.15 11.03
N PRO A 124 -1.50 30.78 11.41
CA PRO A 124 -2.39 31.55 10.53
C PRO A 124 -1.69 32.81 9.97
N SER A 125 -2.20 33.32 8.85
CA SER A 125 -1.58 34.45 8.13
C SER A 125 -1.79 35.80 8.79
N PHE A 126 -2.67 35.89 9.80
CA PHE A 126 -2.99 37.07 10.63
C PHE A 126 -3.50 36.62 11.99
N ASP A 127 -3.51 37.52 12.96
CA ASP A 127 -4.15 37.26 14.25
C ASP A 127 -5.64 37.02 14.05
N SER A 128 -6.16 35.88 14.50
CA SER A 128 -7.56 35.51 14.29
C SER A 128 -8.26 35.14 15.57
N SER A 129 -9.55 35.38 15.62
CA SER A 129 -10.37 34.99 16.77
C SER A 129 -10.50 33.46 16.86
N ALA A 130 -10.27 32.93 18.04
CA ALA A 130 -10.50 31.52 18.32
C ALA A 130 -11.97 31.18 18.56
N MET A 131 -12.80 32.18 18.90
CA MET A 131 -14.18 32.02 19.35
C MET A 131 -15.08 33.10 18.76
N ASP A 132 -16.37 32.88 18.76
CA ASP A 132 -17.37 33.93 18.52
C ASP A 132 -17.57 34.80 19.74
N GLY A 133 -17.70 36.12 19.52
CA GLY A 133 -17.84 37.04 20.63
C GLY A 133 -17.52 38.49 20.28
N TRP A 134 -16.68 39.11 21.06
CA TRP A 134 -16.25 40.50 20.85
C TRP A 134 -14.72 40.61 20.98
N ALA A 135 -14.08 41.19 19.98
CA ALA A 135 -12.72 41.70 20.12
C ALA A 135 -12.78 42.95 20.98
N VAL A 136 -11.99 43.01 22.04
CA VAL A 136 -12.00 44.10 23.03
C VAL A 136 -10.61 44.74 23.16
N SER A 137 -10.56 46.04 23.43
CA SER A 137 -9.32 46.80 23.67
C SER A 137 -9.31 47.42 25.04
N GLY A 138 -8.23 47.19 25.81
CA GLY A 138 -8.04 47.70 27.17
C GLY A 138 -9.03 47.13 28.19
N PRO A 139 -9.13 47.75 29.40
CA PRO A 139 -10.03 47.33 30.45
C PRO A 139 -11.49 47.70 30.14
N GLY A 140 -12.44 46.81 30.55
CA GLY A 140 -13.88 47.08 30.42
C GLY A 140 -14.42 48.01 31.48
N PRO A 141 -15.70 48.47 31.36
CA PRO A 141 -16.67 48.10 30.33
C PRO A 141 -16.40 48.83 28.99
N TRP A 142 -16.72 48.14 27.85
CA TRP A 142 -16.41 48.63 26.49
C TRP A 142 -17.62 49.18 25.76
N ALA A 143 -17.41 50.24 24.97
CA ALA A 143 -18.36 50.70 23.99
C ALA A 143 -18.37 49.76 22.77
N VAL A 144 -19.53 49.17 22.45
CA VAL A 144 -19.66 48.24 21.30
C VAL A 144 -19.89 49.05 20.02
N ARG A 145 -19.06 48.82 19.02
CA ARG A 145 -19.26 49.36 17.66
C ARG A 145 -20.36 48.56 16.96
N ASP A 146 -21.15 49.23 16.14
CA ASP A 146 -22.25 48.62 15.38
C ASP A 146 -21.78 47.67 14.26
N GLU A 147 -20.54 47.84 13.79
CA GLU A 147 -19.92 46.99 12.75
C GLU A 147 -19.48 45.66 13.34
N GLY A 148 -19.80 44.56 12.61
CA GLY A 148 -19.31 43.21 12.95
C GLY A 148 -18.13 42.80 12.06
N VAL A 149 -17.17 42.05 12.61
CA VAL A 149 -16.02 41.51 11.88
C VAL A 149 -16.29 40.06 11.55
N LEU A 150 -16.43 39.75 10.22
CA LEU A 150 -16.64 38.42 9.73
C LEU A 150 -15.37 37.89 9.06
N ALA A 151 -15.22 36.56 9.07
CA ALA A 151 -14.14 35.89 8.33
C ALA A 151 -14.24 36.17 6.81
N GLY A 152 -13.08 36.34 6.16
CA GLY A 152 -13.03 36.61 4.72
C GLY A 152 -13.29 38.06 4.29
N HIS A 153 -13.49 38.99 5.23
CA HIS A 153 -13.66 40.41 4.94
C HIS A 153 -12.32 41.15 5.06
N ALA A 154 -12.32 42.42 4.56
CA ALA A 154 -11.15 43.30 4.60
C ALA A 154 -10.65 43.51 6.02
N GLU A 155 -9.45 44.11 6.17
CA GLU A 155 -8.85 44.45 7.45
C GLU A 155 -9.80 45.35 8.26
N PRO A 156 -10.20 44.93 9.47
CA PRO A 156 -11.09 45.72 10.30
C PRO A 156 -10.37 46.96 10.80
N ALA A 157 -11.12 48.04 11.00
CA ALA A 157 -10.59 49.27 11.59
C ALA A 157 -10.03 49.00 13.00
N PRO A 158 -8.89 49.62 13.39
CA PRO A 158 -8.31 49.42 14.71
C PRO A 158 -9.29 49.81 15.83
N LEU A 159 -9.20 49.10 16.96
CA LEU A 159 -9.94 49.44 18.18
C LEU A 159 -9.16 50.42 19.04
N ALA A 160 -9.83 51.46 19.49
CA ALA A 160 -9.30 52.32 20.55
C ALA A 160 -9.53 51.68 21.92
N ASP A 161 -8.80 52.15 22.93
CA ASP A 161 -8.96 51.69 24.32
C ASP A 161 -10.40 51.92 24.81
N GLY A 162 -11.00 50.95 25.47
CA GLY A 162 -12.40 50.97 25.91
C GLY A 162 -13.44 50.65 24.80
N GLU A 163 -13.04 50.21 23.62
CA GLU A 163 -13.93 49.78 22.54
C GLU A 163 -14.02 48.27 22.38
N ALA A 164 -15.12 47.80 21.84
CA ALA A 164 -15.36 46.43 21.45
C ALA A 164 -16.05 46.36 20.10
N VAL A 165 -15.80 45.27 19.34
CA VAL A 165 -16.49 44.96 18.08
C VAL A 165 -16.89 43.48 18.04
N ARG A 166 -18.07 43.16 17.54
CA ARG A 166 -18.47 41.77 17.34
C ARG A 166 -17.53 41.12 16.36
N ILE A 167 -17.08 39.89 16.71
CA ILE A 167 -16.15 39.11 15.90
C ILE A 167 -16.60 37.64 15.81
N ALA A 168 -16.51 37.09 14.63
CA ALA A 168 -16.74 35.68 14.39
C ALA A 168 -15.46 34.85 14.51
N THR A 169 -15.58 33.58 14.84
CA THR A 169 -14.46 32.60 14.85
C THR A 169 -13.73 32.63 13.50
N GLY A 170 -12.41 32.68 13.53
CA GLY A 170 -11.54 32.75 12.35
C GLY A 170 -11.44 34.11 11.69
N ALA A 171 -12.24 35.11 12.13
CA ALA A 171 -12.13 36.48 11.63
C ALA A 171 -10.83 37.14 12.11
N ARG A 172 -10.31 38.06 11.28
CA ARG A 172 -9.11 38.83 11.61
C ARG A 172 -9.37 39.74 12.81
N VAL A 173 -8.51 39.63 13.82
CA VAL A 173 -8.60 40.47 15.00
C VAL A 173 -8.18 41.89 14.64
N PRO A 174 -8.99 42.94 15.01
CA PRO A 174 -8.64 44.34 14.76
C PRO A 174 -7.33 44.72 15.45
N GLY A 175 -6.56 45.61 14.82
CA GLY A 175 -5.41 46.23 15.48
C GLY A 175 -5.84 46.93 16.79
N GLY A 176 -5.03 46.84 17.84
CA GLY A 176 -5.35 47.37 19.17
C GLY A 176 -6.20 46.47 20.06
N ALA A 177 -6.81 45.41 19.53
CA ALA A 177 -7.53 44.44 20.39
C ALA A 177 -6.55 43.74 21.34
N THR A 178 -6.94 43.60 22.60
CA THR A 178 -6.14 42.94 23.65
C THR A 178 -6.61 41.54 23.99
N ALA A 179 -7.86 41.18 23.67
CA ALA A 179 -8.44 39.88 23.88
C ALA A 179 -9.73 39.69 23.03
N VAL A 180 -10.22 38.47 22.99
CA VAL A 180 -11.59 38.14 22.53
C VAL A 180 -12.40 37.68 23.74
N LEU A 181 -13.50 38.39 24.03
CA LEU A 181 -14.50 37.98 24.98
C LEU A 181 -15.53 37.09 24.28
N ARG A 182 -15.68 35.86 24.73
CA ARG A 182 -16.67 34.92 24.18
C ARG A 182 -18.10 35.42 24.36
N SER A 183 -18.98 35.10 23.41
CA SER A 183 -20.38 35.51 23.44
C SER A 183 -21.11 35.12 24.70
N GLU A 184 -20.83 33.93 25.26
CA GLU A 184 -21.43 33.43 26.51
C GLU A 184 -20.93 34.12 27.80
N HIS A 185 -19.86 34.92 27.67
CA HIS A 185 -19.20 35.59 28.82
C HIS A 185 -19.36 37.10 28.79
N GLY A 186 -20.12 37.67 27.85
CA GLY A 186 -20.39 39.08 27.73
C GLY A 186 -21.89 39.40 27.80
N HIS A 187 -22.23 40.51 28.42
CA HIS A 187 -23.58 41.08 28.38
C HIS A 187 -23.51 42.60 28.18
N THR A 188 -24.50 43.13 27.45
CA THR A 188 -24.60 44.57 27.19
C THR A 188 -25.59 45.20 28.16
N ASP A 189 -25.24 46.28 28.78
CA ASP A 189 -26.13 47.05 29.64
C ASP A 189 -27.12 47.92 28.85
N GLU A 190 -28.03 48.62 29.55
CA GLU A 190 -29.03 49.51 28.93
C GLU A 190 -28.40 50.70 28.18
N LYS A 191 -27.13 50.99 28.42
CA LYS A 191 -26.36 52.05 27.74
C LYS A 191 -25.55 51.54 26.57
N GLY A 192 -25.71 50.25 26.21
CA GLY A 192 -24.99 49.62 25.12
C GLY A 192 -23.53 49.28 25.44
N ARG A 193 -23.12 49.28 26.71
CA ARG A 193 -21.77 48.90 27.12
C ARG A 193 -21.68 47.43 27.38
N LEU A 194 -20.60 46.84 26.90
CA LEU A 194 -20.28 45.41 27.07
C LEU A 194 -19.54 45.20 28.40
N HIS A 195 -20.08 44.31 29.20
CA HIS A 195 -19.49 43.90 30.49
C HIS A 195 -19.11 42.42 30.44
N PRO A 196 -17.91 42.03 30.96
CA PRO A 196 -17.54 40.64 31.07
C PRO A 196 -18.15 40.02 32.34
N THR A 197 -18.56 38.76 32.28
CA THR A 197 -19.04 37.98 33.45
C THR A 197 -17.88 37.35 34.24
N ARG A 198 -16.69 37.37 33.70
CA ARG A 198 -15.44 36.87 34.31
C ARG A 198 -14.24 37.73 33.86
N GLU A 199 -13.16 37.65 34.59
CA GLU A 199 -11.90 38.30 34.22
C GLU A 199 -11.39 37.80 32.88
N ILE A 200 -10.87 38.73 32.07
CA ILE A 200 -10.31 38.45 30.74
C ILE A 200 -8.80 38.69 30.83
N GLN A 201 -8.05 37.69 30.31
CA GLN A 201 -6.61 37.79 30.22
C GLN A 201 -6.16 38.40 28.87
N HIS A 202 -5.04 39.09 28.87
CA HIS A 202 -4.43 39.60 27.64
C HIS A 202 -4.08 38.44 26.69
N GLY A 203 -4.43 38.55 25.42
CA GLY A 203 -4.25 37.51 24.39
C GLY A 203 -5.27 36.40 24.46
N GLN A 204 -6.22 36.44 25.40
CA GLN A 204 -7.24 35.39 25.53
C GLN A 204 -8.05 35.23 24.23
N ASP A 205 -8.22 33.97 23.78
CA ASP A 205 -8.97 33.58 22.60
C ASP A 205 -8.53 34.25 21.27
N ILE A 206 -7.29 34.74 21.21
CA ILE A 206 -6.60 35.20 20.00
C ILE A 206 -5.63 34.11 19.57
N ARG A 207 -5.73 33.66 18.31
CA ARG A 207 -4.71 32.85 17.66
C ARG A 207 -3.71 33.78 16.97
N PRO A 208 -2.48 33.88 17.48
CA PRO A 208 -1.52 34.81 16.91
C PRO A 208 -1.07 34.35 15.51
N ARG A 209 -0.78 35.34 14.68
CA ARG A 209 -0.14 35.13 13.38
C ARG A 209 1.13 34.27 13.51
N GLY A 210 1.27 33.26 12.68
CA GLY A 210 2.43 32.37 12.66
C GLY A 210 2.54 31.46 13.90
N GLN A 211 1.43 31.20 14.60
CA GLN A 211 1.39 30.28 15.74
C GLN A 211 1.81 28.88 15.40
N GLU A 212 1.43 28.36 14.23
CA GLU A 212 1.78 27.03 13.75
C GLU A 212 3.13 27.05 13.02
N CYS A 213 3.30 27.95 12.06
CA CYS A 213 4.56 28.14 11.35
C CYS A 213 4.67 29.56 10.78
N ARG A 214 5.89 30.03 10.60
CA ARG A 214 6.21 31.29 9.93
C ARG A 214 6.67 31.05 8.51
N ARG A 215 6.48 32.03 7.65
CA ARG A 215 7.02 32.01 6.29
C ARG A 215 8.50 31.67 6.30
N GLY A 216 8.90 30.65 5.54
CA GLY A 216 10.25 30.12 5.43
C GLY A 216 10.56 28.95 6.35
N ASP A 217 9.69 28.64 7.31
CA ASP A 217 9.87 27.44 8.15
C ASP A 217 9.71 26.17 7.32
N GLN A 218 10.59 25.20 7.56
CA GLN A 218 10.46 23.88 6.92
C GLN A 218 9.36 23.08 7.62
N LEU A 219 8.33 22.72 6.88
CA LEU A 219 7.18 21.94 7.36
C LEU A 219 7.43 20.44 7.26
N LEU A 220 7.98 19.99 6.13
CA LEU A 220 8.30 18.58 5.86
C LEU A 220 9.63 18.46 5.11
N PRO A 221 10.40 17.38 5.32
CA PRO A 221 11.60 17.13 4.54
C PRO A 221 11.27 16.63 3.12
N ALA A 222 12.22 16.72 2.21
CA ALA A 222 12.20 15.95 0.97
C ALA A 222 12.12 14.45 1.31
N GLY A 223 11.47 13.66 0.46
CA GLY A 223 11.25 12.23 0.71
C GLY A 223 9.97 11.92 1.50
N ALA A 224 9.27 12.92 2.04
CA ALA A 224 7.99 12.71 2.69
C ALA A 224 6.90 12.32 1.67
N VAL A 225 6.06 11.34 2.03
CA VAL A 225 4.91 10.94 1.21
C VAL A 225 3.79 11.97 1.34
N VAL A 226 3.19 12.35 0.22
CA VAL A 226 2.06 13.27 0.19
C VAL A 226 0.79 12.53 0.60
N THR A 227 0.42 12.67 1.85
CA THR A 227 -0.85 12.18 2.43
C THR A 227 -1.95 13.23 2.29
N PRO A 228 -3.24 12.91 2.56
CA PRO A 228 -4.30 13.92 2.62
C PRO A 228 -4.00 15.08 3.59
N ALA A 229 -3.36 14.78 4.73
CA ALA A 229 -2.94 15.82 5.69
C ALA A 229 -1.84 16.73 5.13
N VAL A 230 -0.89 16.17 4.38
CA VAL A 230 0.16 16.94 3.69
C VAL A 230 -0.45 17.84 2.61
N LEU A 231 -1.48 17.39 1.88
CA LEU A 231 -2.20 18.24 0.92
C LEU A 231 -2.86 19.44 1.62
N GLY A 232 -3.53 19.19 2.74
CA GLY A 232 -4.14 20.26 3.55
C GLY A 232 -3.12 21.26 4.07
N LEU A 233 -2.01 20.77 4.61
CA LEU A 233 -0.90 21.61 5.11
C LEU A 233 -0.26 22.43 3.98
N ALA A 234 -0.01 21.83 2.82
CA ALA A 234 0.55 22.51 1.66
C ALA A 234 -0.39 23.61 1.16
N ALA A 235 -1.68 23.34 1.04
CA ALA A 235 -2.68 24.34 0.66
C ALA A 235 -2.72 25.50 1.66
N ALA A 236 -2.77 25.22 2.96
CA ALA A 236 -2.75 26.24 4.01
C ALA A 236 -1.46 27.06 4.01
N ALA A 237 -0.32 26.43 3.69
CA ALA A 237 0.98 27.10 3.56
C ALA A 237 1.15 27.89 2.25
N GLY A 238 0.15 27.87 1.31
CA GLY A 238 0.10 28.71 0.12
C GLY A 238 0.52 28.03 -1.19
N TYR A 239 0.54 26.70 -1.24
CA TYR A 239 0.90 25.94 -2.45
C TYR A 239 -0.31 25.63 -3.33
N ASP A 240 -0.17 25.79 -4.63
CA ASP A 240 -1.07 25.27 -5.66
C ASP A 240 -0.51 24.01 -6.32
N THR A 241 0.83 23.90 -6.34
CA THR A 241 1.57 22.78 -6.93
C THR A 241 2.70 22.34 -6.02
N LEU A 242 3.09 21.07 -6.13
CA LEU A 242 4.22 20.49 -5.39
C LEU A 242 5.27 19.95 -6.34
N ALA A 243 6.54 20.10 -5.97
CA ALA A 243 7.64 19.39 -6.61
C ALA A 243 7.67 17.95 -6.08
N ALA A 244 7.40 16.98 -6.94
CA ALA A 244 7.28 15.57 -6.57
C ALA A 244 8.17 14.66 -7.42
N VAL A 245 8.53 13.50 -6.87
CA VAL A 245 9.17 12.41 -7.62
C VAL A 245 8.10 11.82 -8.55
N PRO A 246 8.35 11.73 -9.88
CA PRO A 246 7.38 11.20 -10.82
C PRO A 246 7.11 9.71 -10.58
N ARG A 247 5.87 9.25 -10.83
CA ARG A 247 5.53 7.84 -10.75
C ARG A 247 6.37 7.03 -11.74
N PRO A 248 6.92 5.84 -11.35
CA PRO A 248 7.55 4.95 -12.32
C PRO A 248 6.50 4.45 -13.32
N ARG A 249 6.84 4.53 -14.61
CA ARG A 249 5.98 4.09 -15.72
C ARG A 249 6.18 2.60 -15.95
N VAL A 250 5.11 1.83 -15.83
CA VAL A 250 5.15 0.37 -15.93
C VAL A 250 4.30 -0.12 -17.08
N GLU A 251 4.87 -1.01 -17.89
CA GLU A 251 4.14 -1.80 -18.88
C GLU A 251 4.08 -3.25 -18.45
N VAL A 252 2.89 -3.86 -18.54
CA VAL A 252 2.67 -5.28 -18.22
C VAL A 252 2.46 -6.04 -19.51
N LEU A 253 3.25 -7.10 -19.72
CA LEU A 253 3.17 -8.03 -20.84
C LEU A 253 2.71 -9.39 -20.32
N VAL A 254 1.49 -9.78 -20.63
CA VAL A 254 0.93 -11.09 -20.30
C VAL A 254 1.25 -12.04 -21.44
N LEU A 255 2.04 -13.10 -21.15
CA LEU A 255 2.54 -14.04 -22.14
C LEU A 255 1.79 -15.37 -22.03
N GLY A 256 1.46 -15.98 -23.17
CA GLY A 256 0.88 -17.32 -23.29
C GLY A 256 -0.37 -17.35 -24.17
N ASP A 257 -0.40 -18.29 -25.12
CA ASP A 257 -1.55 -18.53 -26.00
C ASP A 257 -2.69 -19.27 -25.29
N GLU A 258 -2.40 -19.91 -24.14
CA GLU A 258 -3.38 -20.65 -23.33
C GLU A 258 -4.32 -19.73 -22.52
N LEU A 259 -4.10 -18.39 -22.54
CA LEU A 259 -4.76 -17.47 -21.64
C LEU A 259 -6.04 -16.87 -22.23
N LEU A 260 -7.18 -17.18 -21.64
CA LEU A 260 -8.47 -16.56 -21.94
C LEU A 260 -8.61 -15.20 -21.25
N THR A 261 -9.12 -14.20 -21.98
CA THR A 261 -9.43 -12.87 -21.43
C THR A 261 -10.79 -12.80 -20.76
N GLU A 262 -11.72 -13.67 -21.13
CA GLU A 262 -13.08 -13.74 -20.60
C GLU A 262 -13.63 -15.17 -20.65
N GLY A 263 -14.73 -15.44 -19.98
CA GLY A 263 -15.37 -16.74 -19.94
C GLY A 263 -14.73 -17.72 -18.96
N ARG A 264 -15.20 -18.96 -19.05
CA ARG A 264 -14.73 -20.09 -18.23
C ARG A 264 -13.65 -20.88 -18.97
N PRO A 265 -12.68 -21.49 -18.26
CA PRO A 265 -11.70 -22.41 -18.85
C PRO A 265 -12.37 -23.50 -19.66
N HIS A 266 -11.81 -23.82 -20.85
CA HIS A 266 -12.26 -24.87 -21.72
C HIS A 266 -11.12 -25.32 -22.68
N ASP A 267 -11.15 -26.52 -23.19
CA ASP A 267 -10.27 -27.06 -24.25
C ASP A 267 -8.76 -26.84 -23.98
N GLY A 268 -8.33 -26.93 -22.70
CA GLY A 268 -6.94 -26.72 -22.29
C GLY A 268 -6.57 -25.25 -22.07
N LEU A 269 -7.46 -24.33 -22.41
CA LEU A 269 -7.25 -22.89 -22.13
C LEU A 269 -7.61 -22.59 -20.69
N ILE A 270 -6.85 -21.69 -20.07
CA ILE A 270 -7.05 -21.22 -18.69
C ILE A 270 -7.42 -19.74 -18.65
N ARG A 271 -8.10 -19.31 -17.59
CA ARG A 271 -8.44 -17.89 -17.41
C ARG A 271 -7.23 -17.11 -16.93
N ASP A 272 -6.89 -16.02 -17.64
CA ASP A 272 -5.86 -15.08 -17.20
C ASP A 272 -6.25 -14.46 -15.83
N ALA A 273 -5.46 -14.77 -14.81
CA ALA A 273 -5.60 -14.21 -13.47
C ALA A 273 -4.63 -13.05 -13.21
N LEU A 274 -3.48 -13.03 -13.87
CA LEU A 274 -2.42 -12.05 -13.65
C LEU A 274 -2.71 -10.71 -14.34
N GLY A 275 -3.29 -10.75 -15.54
CA GLY A 275 -3.67 -9.54 -16.26
C GLY A 275 -4.58 -8.60 -15.45
N PRO A 276 -5.69 -9.06 -14.86
CA PRO A 276 -6.52 -8.23 -14.00
C PRO A 276 -5.89 -7.90 -12.64
N MET A 277 -4.99 -8.74 -12.10
CA MET A 277 -4.40 -8.60 -10.77
C MET A 277 -3.23 -7.60 -10.73
N LEU A 278 -2.32 -7.67 -11.69
CA LEU A 278 -1.07 -6.90 -11.62
C LEU A 278 -1.23 -5.37 -11.72
N PRO A 279 -2.06 -4.81 -12.63
CA PRO A 279 -2.17 -3.37 -12.74
C PRO A 279 -2.63 -2.66 -11.45
N PRO A 280 -3.70 -3.10 -10.75
CA PRO A 280 -4.08 -2.47 -9.48
C PRO A 280 -3.01 -2.65 -8.41
N TRP A 281 -2.33 -3.80 -8.35
CA TRP A 281 -1.24 -4.02 -7.40
C TRP A 281 -0.05 -3.09 -7.62
N LEU A 282 0.41 -2.97 -8.87
CA LEU A 282 1.51 -2.07 -9.24
C LEU A 282 1.15 -0.59 -8.99
N ARG A 283 -0.13 -0.18 -9.21
CA ARG A 283 -0.59 1.17 -8.85
C ARG A 283 -0.53 1.42 -7.35
N ALA A 284 -0.92 0.44 -6.52
CA ALA A 284 -0.80 0.54 -5.06
C ALA A 284 0.67 0.68 -4.60
N MET A 285 1.62 0.10 -5.34
CA MET A 285 3.06 0.32 -5.16
C MET A 285 3.56 1.68 -5.67
N GLY A 286 2.69 2.53 -6.21
CA GLY A 286 3.00 3.87 -6.68
C GLY A 286 3.36 3.98 -8.16
N ALA A 287 3.13 2.93 -8.95
CA ALA A 287 3.40 2.95 -10.39
C ALA A 287 2.28 3.59 -11.21
N GLU A 288 2.63 4.14 -12.36
CA GLU A 288 1.73 4.48 -13.45
C GLU A 288 1.73 3.35 -14.47
N ILE A 289 0.57 2.74 -14.73
CA ILE A 289 0.46 1.68 -15.74
C ILE A 289 0.21 2.32 -17.09
N VAL A 290 1.23 2.30 -17.93
CA VAL A 290 1.16 2.91 -19.28
C VAL A 290 0.56 1.98 -20.31
N ALA A 291 0.69 0.67 -20.14
CA ALA A 291 0.08 -0.33 -21.00
C ALA A 291 -0.07 -1.68 -20.31
N LEU A 292 -1.09 -2.44 -20.72
CA LEU A 292 -1.25 -3.87 -20.49
C LEU A 292 -1.45 -4.52 -21.85
N ARG A 293 -0.50 -5.34 -22.28
CA ARG A 293 -0.57 -6.05 -23.57
C ARG A 293 -0.51 -7.54 -23.36
N ARG A 294 -1.22 -8.29 -24.20
CA ARG A 294 -1.12 -9.74 -24.30
C ARG A 294 -0.31 -10.09 -25.52
N ILE A 295 0.60 -11.01 -25.36
CA ILE A 295 1.48 -11.51 -26.41
C ILE A 295 1.42 -13.04 -26.34
N GLY A 296 1.07 -13.66 -27.46
CA GLY A 296 1.14 -15.10 -27.61
C GLY A 296 2.58 -15.61 -27.63
N ASP A 297 2.76 -16.88 -27.92
CA ASP A 297 4.08 -17.55 -27.98
C ASP A 297 4.87 -17.12 -29.25
N ASP A 298 4.94 -15.81 -29.49
CA ASP A 298 5.61 -15.15 -30.61
C ASP A 298 6.85 -14.37 -30.12
N ALA A 299 8.02 -14.94 -30.37
CA ALA A 299 9.31 -14.34 -30.03
C ALA A 299 9.55 -12.96 -30.67
N GLU A 300 9.10 -12.75 -31.92
CA GLU A 300 9.28 -11.45 -32.60
C GLU A 300 8.32 -10.39 -32.07
N ALA A 301 7.09 -10.76 -31.68
CA ALA A 301 6.16 -9.86 -31.02
C ALA A 301 6.71 -9.44 -29.66
N LEU A 302 7.24 -10.37 -28.86
CA LEU A 302 7.87 -10.06 -27.58
C LEU A 302 9.13 -9.17 -27.77
N HIS A 303 9.99 -9.50 -28.76
CA HIS A 303 11.15 -8.67 -29.08
C HIS A 303 10.74 -7.23 -29.40
N ARG A 304 9.74 -7.03 -30.26
CA ARG A 304 9.22 -5.70 -30.59
C ARG A 304 8.69 -4.99 -29.35
N ALA A 305 7.92 -5.70 -28.50
CA ALA A 305 7.36 -5.14 -27.28
C ALA A 305 8.47 -4.61 -26.34
N LEU A 306 9.52 -5.39 -26.10
CA LEU A 306 10.63 -5.00 -25.22
C LEU A 306 11.45 -3.83 -25.78
N THR A 307 11.68 -3.80 -27.09
CA THR A 307 12.54 -2.78 -27.71
C THR A 307 11.87 -1.44 -27.92
N THR A 308 10.52 -1.40 -28.07
CA THR A 308 9.74 -0.19 -28.34
C THR A 308 9.03 0.39 -27.13
N SER A 309 9.02 -0.31 -26.01
CA SER A 309 8.36 0.17 -24.79
C SER A 309 8.96 1.48 -24.27
N PRO A 310 8.13 2.47 -23.94
CA PRO A 310 8.56 3.71 -23.32
C PRO A 310 8.55 3.65 -21.77
N ALA A 311 8.28 2.49 -21.19
CA ALA A 311 8.17 2.30 -19.74
C ALA A 311 9.56 2.31 -19.06
N ASP A 312 9.60 2.72 -17.78
CA ASP A 312 10.79 2.60 -16.93
C ASP A 312 11.00 1.14 -16.50
N LEU A 313 9.90 0.41 -16.34
CA LEU A 313 9.86 -1.00 -15.97
C LEU A 313 8.88 -1.76 -16.86
N ILE A 314 9.34 -2.87 -17.42
CA ILE A 314 8.48 -3.86 -18.07
C ILE A 314 8.31 -5.04 -17.12
N VAL A 315 7.08 -5.49 -16.92
CA VAL A 315 6.74 -6.70 -16.14
C VAL A 315 6.17 -7.73 -17.09
N THR A 316 6.82 -8.89 -17.21
CA THR A 316 6.28 -10.03 -17.99
C THR A 316 5.69 -11.08 -17.04
N THR A 317 4.68 -11.81 -17.50
CA THR A 317 4.13 -12.97 -16.79
C THR A 317 4.31 -14.21 -17.64
N GLY A 318 4.88 -15.28 -17.06
CA GLY A 318 5.27 -16.47 -17.81
C GLY A 318 6.56 -16.30 -18.60
N GLY A 319 6.97 -17.36 -19.31
CA GLY A 319 8.16 -17.35 -20.14
C GLY A 319 9.50 -17.21 -19.37
N THR A 320 9.52 -17.47 -18.07
CA THR A 320 10.72 -17.36 -17.22
C THR A 320 11.32 -18.72 -16.81
N ALA A 321 10.69 -19.82 -17.17
CA ALA A 321 11.18 -21.18 -16.93
C ALA A 321 11.93 -21.69 -18.18
N ALA A 322 12.81 -22.66 -18.01
CA ALA A 322 13.53 -23.30 -19.13
C ALA A 322 12.62 -24.28 -19.91
N GLY A 323 11.53 -23.76 -20.48
CA GLY A 323 10.58 -24.52 -21.30
C GLY A 323 10.77 -24.28 -22.79
N PRO A 324 10.18 -25.14 -23.66
CA PRO A 324 10.33 -25.02 -25.11
C PRO A 324 9.70 -23.76 -25.72
N VAL A 325 8.77 -23.12 -25.02
CA VAL A 325 8.11 -21.85 -25.42
C VAL A 325 8.59 -20.66 -24.60
N ASP A 326 9.71 -20.79 -23.88
CA ASP A 326 10.30 -19.70 -23.09
C ASP A 326 11.12 -18.79 -24.01
N HIS A 327 10.55 -17.66 -24.37
CA HIS A 327 11.20 -16.69 -25.27
C HIS A 327 11.91 -15.54 -24.53
N VAL A 328 11.71 -15.37 -23.20
CA VAL A 328 12.25 -14.22 -22.47
C VAL A 328 13.77 -14.26 -22.44
N HIS A 329 14.39 -15.35 -21.99
CA HIS A 329 15.86 -15.46 -21.92
C HIS A 329 16.56 -15.34 -23.30
N PRO A 330 16.10 -16.03 -24.36
CA PRO A 330 16.65 -15.86 -25.70
C PRO A 330 16.60 -14.41 -26.19
N ILE A 331 15.48 -13.72 -25.95
CA ILE A 331 15.32 -12.34 -26.40
C ILE A 331 16.19 -11.38 -25.57
N LEU A 332 16.28 -11.55 -24.26
CA LEU A 332 17.17 -10.76 -23.41
C LEU A 332 18.63 -10.86 -23.90
N ARG A 333 19.08 -12.05 -24.26
CA ARG A 333 20.40 -12.27 -24.86
C ARG A 333 20.53 -11.58 -26.23
N ARG A 334 19.50 -11.68 -27.09
CA ARG A 334 19.48 -11.07 -28.44
C ARG A 334 19.59 -9.54 -28.40
N ILE A 335 18.95 -8.88 -27.42
CA ILE A 335 18.99 -7.42 -27.25
C ILE A 335 20.18 -6.95 -26.42
N GLY A 336 21.05 -7.85 -25.93
CA GLY A 336 22.21 -7.50 -25.11
C GLY A 336 21.85 -6.98 -23.72
N ALA A 337 20.74 -7.45 -23.13
CA ALA A 337 20.32 -7.04 -21.81
C ALA A 337 21.25 -7.60 -20.72
N ASP A 338 21.51 -6.82 -19.68
CA ASP A 338 22.24 -7.27 -18.49
C ASP A 338 21.28 -8.05 -17.57
N LEU A 339 21.47 -9.34 -17.43
CA LEU A 339 20.71 -10.17 -16.49
C LEU A 339 21.28 -10.01 -15.09
N LEU A 340 20.56 -9.30 -14.22
CA LEU A 340 21.01 -8.95 -12.87
C LEU A 340 20.64 -10.01 -11.84
N VAL A 341 19.50 -10.67 -12.02
CA VAL A 341 19.02 -11.81 -11.23
C VAL A 341 18.45 -12.84 -12.19
N ASP A 342 18.89 -14.09 -12.09
CA ASP A 342 18.41 -15.23 -12.88
C ASP A 342 18.08 -16.38 -11.93
N GLY A 343 16.81 -16.43 -11.52
CA GLY A 343 16.33 -17.31 -10.47
C GLY A 343 16.64 -16.83 -9.05
N VAL A 344 15.71 -17.07 -8.15
CA VAL A 344 15.81 -16.71 -6.73
C VAL A 344 15.56 -17.94 -5.86
N GLN A 345 16.30 -18.07 -4.76
CA GLN A 345 16.09 -19.13 -3.74
C GLN A 345 14.84 -18.84 -2.93
N VAL A 346 13.67 -18.93 -3.56
CA VAL A 346 12.36 -18.69 -2.95
C VAL A 346 11.30 -19.67 -3.45
N ARG A 347 10.35 -20.01 -2.61
CA ARG A 347 9.18 -20.85 -2.90
C ARG A 347 7.88 -20.19 -2.41
N PRO A 348 6.87 -20.12 -3.30
CA PRO A 348 6.93 -20.34 -4.75
C PRO A 348 7.66 -19.17 -5.43
N GLY A 349 8.04 -19.34 -6.72
CA GLY A 349 8.52 -18.24 -7.55
C GLY A 349 9.99 -18.31 -7.99
N HIS A 350 10.68 -19.42 -7.74
CA HIS A 350 12.09 -19.61 -8.12
C HIS A 350 12.50 -19.06 -9.51
N PRO A 351 11.78 -19.27 -10.63
CA PRO A 351 12.23 -18.85 -11.96
C PRO A 351 11.95 -17.37 -12.29
N MET A 352 11.81 -16.49 -11.31
CA MET A 352 11.74 -15.06 -11.56
C MET A 352 13.08 -14.50 -11.99
N LEU A 353 13.08 -13.40 -12.75
CA LEU A 353 14.30 -12.74 -13.19
C LEU A 353 14.20 -11.21 -13.15
N LEU A 354 15.37 -10.55 -13.07
CA LEU A 354 15.53 -9.10 -13.22
C LEU A 354 16.61 -8.83 -14.26
N ALA A 355 16.27 -8.03 -15.26
CA ALA A 355 17.22 -7.60 -16.29
C ALA A 355 17.22 -6.07 -16.45
N ARG A 356 18.35 -5.51 -16.86
CA ARG A 356 18.47 -4.15 -17.34
C ARG A 356 18.51 -4.17 -18.87
N LEU A 357 17.47 -3.63 -19.51
CA LEU A 357 17.36 -3.59 -20.97
C LEU A 357 18.14 -2.42 -21.57
N LYS A 358 18.06 -1.28 -20.91
CA LYS A 358 18.74 -0.01 -21.25
C LYS A 358 19.10 0.68 -19.93
N PRO A 359 19.97 1.71 -19.95
CA PRO A 359 20.30 2.47 -18.72
C PRO A 359 19.07 3.01 -17.96
N GLU A 360 17.98 3.32 -18.70
CA GLU A 360 16.75 3.89 -18.17
C GLU A 360 15.59 2.89 -18.09
N GLN A 361 15.83 1.60 -18.36
CA GLN A 361 14.75 0.61 -18.44
C GLN A 361 15.13 -0.74 -17.87
N HIS A 362 14.26 -1.27 -17.00
CA HIS A 362 14.39 -2.60 -16.44
C HIS A 362 13.26 -3.52 -16.87
N LEU A 363 13.50 -4.82 -16.73
CA LEU A 363 12.48 -5.87 -16.90
C LEU A 363 12.48 -6.77 -15.67
N VAL A 364 11.28 -7.04 -15.15
CA VAL A 364 11.03 -8.08 -14.16
C VAL A 364 10.20 -9.17 -14.81
N GLY A 365 10.76 -10.37 -14.91
CA GLY A 365 10.07 -11.55 -15.37
C GLY A 365 9.45 -12.30 -14.21
N LEU A 366 8.11 -12.40 -14.20
CA LEU A 366 7.35 -13.10 -13.20
C LEU A 366 6.95 -14.50 -13.72
N PRO A 367 6.94 -15.54 -12.87
CA PRO A 367 6.37 -16.84 -13.24
C PRO A 367 4.89 -16.74 -13.64
N GLY A 368 4.41 -17.67 -14.47
CA GLY A 368 3.00 -17.72 -14.87
C GLY A 368 2.03 -18.16 -13.76
N ASN A 369 2.50 -18.92 -12.78
CA ASN A 369 1.70 -19.34 -11.63
C ASN A 369 1.40 -18.17 -10.67
N PRO A 370 0.13 -17.92 -10.29
CA PRO A 370 -0.30 -16.71 -9.62
C PRO A 370 0.44 -16.38 -8.30
N LEU A 371 0.51 -17.31 -7.33
CA LEU A 371 1.22 -17.05 -6.08
C LEU A 371 2.74 -16.93 -6.31
N ALA A 372 3.28 -17.65 -7.29
CA ALA A 372 4.68 -17.51 -7.69
C ALA A 372 4.95 -16.11 -8.30
N ALA A 373 4.01 -15.57 -9.08
CA ALA A 373 4.09 -14.21 -9.62
C ALA A 373 4.04 -13.16 -8.49
N VAL A 374 3.19 -13.34 -7.48
CA VAL A 374 3.14 -12.49 -6.28
C VAL A 374 4.48 -12.51 -5.54
N SER A 375 5.07 -13.71 -5.38
CA SER A 375 6.41 -13.82 -4.77
C SER A 375 7.44 -13.02 -5.56
N GLY A 376 7.43 -13.10 -6.91
CA GLY A 376 8.33 -12.32 -7.76
C GLY A 376 8.07 -10.82 -7.71
N LEU A 377 6.80 -10.44 -7.66
CA LEU A 377 6.37 -9.05 -7.52
C LEU A 377 6.96 -8.41 -6.24
N LEU A 378 6.79 -9.08 -5.09
CA LEU A 378 7.29 -8.59 -3.80
C LEU A 378 8.82 -8.74 -3.67
N THR A 379 9.44 -9.69 -4.37
CA THR A 379 10.89 -9.90 -4.31
C THR A 379 11.66 -8.93 -5.18
N LEU A 380 11.22 -8.68 -6.41
CA LEU A 380 11.98 -7.92 -7.41
C LEU A 380 11.30 -6.59 -7.79
N ALA A 381 10.00 -6.60 -8.12
CA ALA A 381 9.33 -5.41 -8.62
C ALA A 381 9.12 -4.36 -7.52
N GLU A 382 8.70 -4.77 -6.33
CA GLU A 382 8.40 -3.87 -5.21
C GLU A 382 9.62 -3.05 -4.77
N PRO A 383 10.80 -3.63 -4.43
CA PRO A 383 11.96 -2.82 -4.03
C PRO A 383 12.48 -1.95 -5.17
N LEU A 384 12.36 -2.37 -6.42
CA LEU A 384 12.73 -1.58 -7.60
C LEU A 384 11.78 -0.38 -7.75
N LEU A 385 10.47 -0.61 -7.75
CA LEU A 385 9.45 0.45 -7.89
C LEU A 385 9.51 1.45 -6.74
N ARG A 386 9.69 0.99 -5.51
CA ARG A 386 9.84 1.85 -4.33
C ARG A 386 11.02 2.81 -4.51
N THR A 387 12.17 2.29 -4.95
CA THR A 387 13.36 3.12 -5.23
C THR A 387 13.09 4.14 -6.33
N LEU A 388 12.42 3.74 -7.44
CA LEU A 388 12.07 4.65 -8.53
C LEU A 388 11.07 5.72 -8.12
N ALA A 389 10.15 5.41 -7.21
CA ALA A 389 9.16 6.34 -6.67
C ALA A 389 9.72 7.23 -5.53
N GLY A 390 10.99 7.06 -5.15
CA GLY A 390 11.60 7.81 -4.06
C GLY A 390 11.08 7.44 -2.66
N ARG A 391 10.40 6.30 -2.52
CA ARG A 391 9.84 5.84 -1.24
C ARG A 391 10.91 5.15 -0.40
N ALA A 392 10.95 5.45 0.89
CA ALA A 392 11.79 4.73 1.84
C ALA A 392 11.38 3.25 1.93
N ALA A 393 12.34 2.36 2.22
CA ALA A 393 12.01 1.00 2.59
C ALA A 393 11.23 1.01 3.91
N PRO A 394 10.13 0.23 4.05
CA PRO A 394 9.48 0.07 5.34
C PRO A 394 10.46 -0.60 6.33
N GLU A 395 10.33 -0.26 7.59
CA GLU A 395 11.04 -0.97 8.65
C GLU A 395 10.52 -2.41 8.70
N PRO A 396 11.41 -3.41 8.61
CA PRO A 396 11.03 -4.80 8.76
C PRO A 396 10.38 -5.04 10.13
N TYR A 397 9.29 -5.77 10.16
CA TYR A 397 8.67 -6.19 11.42
C TYR A 397 8.41 -7.70 11.42
N THR A 398 8.32 -8.27 12.61
CA THR A 398 8.11 -9.70 12.82
C THR A 398 6.90 -9.95 13.70
N LEU A 399 6.20 -11.06 13.45
CA LEU A 399 5.18 -11.59 14.37
C LEU A 399 5.41 -13.08 14.58
N ALA A 400 4.99 -13.56 15.75
CA ALA A 400 5.06 -14.98 16.08
C ALA A 400 4.05 -15.77 15.22
N LEU A 401 4.50 -16.84 14.58
CA LEU A 401 3.63 -17.76 13.85
C LEU A 401 2.78 -18.56 14.84
N ARG A 402 1.46 -18.63 14.59
CA ARG A 402 0.55 -19.41 15.43
C ARG A 402 0.73 -20.91 15.26
N GLU A 403 1.17 -21.35 14.08
CA GLU A 403 1.34 -22.73 13.70
C GLU A 403 2.72 -22.98 13.09
N THR A 404 3.17 -24.24 13.13
CA THR A 404 4.41 -24.64 12.46
C THR A 404 4.25 -24.59 10.95
N VAL A 405 5.20 -23.95 10.27
CA VAL A 405 5.28 -23.91 8.81
C VAL A 405 6.47 -24.74 8.37
N HIS A 406 6.22 -25.79 7.59
CA HIS A 406 7.27 -26.61 7.01
C HIS A 406 8.05 -25.80 5.96
N GLY A 407 9.35 -25.79 6.04
CA GLY A 407 10.24 -25.10 5.13
C GLY A 407 10.63 -25.94 3.91
N HIS A 408 11.25 -25.28 2.94
CA HIS A 408 12.05 -25.95 1.93
C HIS A 408 13.49 -26.14 2.45
N PRO A 409 14.20 -27.20 2.09
CA PRO A 409 15.55 -27.44 2.64
C PRO A 409 16.56 -26.32 2.39
N TYR A 410 16.42 -25.60 1.27
CA TYR A 410 17.41 -24.60 0.82
C TYR A 410 16.83 -23.24 0.50
N ASP A 411 15.52 -23.16 0.18
CA ASP A 411 14.88 -21.94 -0.31
C ASP A 411 14.03 -21.30 0.80
N THR A 412 13.98 -19.98 0.83
CA THR A 412 13.00 -19.22 1.61
C THR A 412 11.59 -19.53 1.12
N ARG A 413 10.60 -19.64 2.01
CA ARG A 413 9.19 -19.73 1.63
C ARG A 413 8.44 -18.44 1.94
N LEU A 414 7.63 -17.99 0.99
CA LEU A 414 6.66 -16.91 1.20
C LEU A 414 5.28 -17.55 1.38
N VAL A 415 4.72 -17.39 2.57
CA VAL A 415 3.48 -18.07 2.97
C VAL A 415 2.41 -17.03 3.30
N PRO A 416 1.23 -17.06 2.64
CA PRO A 416 0.13 -16.18 2.99
C PRO A 416 -0.31 -16.37 4.45
N VAL A 417 -0.49 -15.26 5.17
CA VAL A 417 -0.90 -15.25 6.59
C VAL A 417 -2.00 -14.24 6.82
N VAL A 418 -2.82 -14.50 7.83
CA VAL A 418 -3.76 -13.53 8.41
C VAL A 418 -3.22 -13.08 9.75
N LEU A 419 -3.33 -11.78 10.05
CA LEU A 419 -2.88 -11.20 11.30
C LEU A 419 -3.97 -11.30 12.37
N ARG A 420 -3.60 -11.79 13.58
CA ARG A 420 -4.49 -11.92 14.72
C ARG A 420 -3.80 -11.43 15.98
N GLY A 421 -4.11 -10.20 16.37
CA GLY A 421 -3.42 -9.56 17.48
C GLY A 421 -1.90 -9.55 17.23
N VAL A 422 -1.16 -10.26 18.07
CA VAL A 422 0.32 -10.36 17.99
C VAL A 422 0.82 -11.62 17.25
N HIS A 423 -0.04 -12.29 16.50
CA HIS A 423 0.30 -13.53 15.81
C HIS A 423 0.00 -13.46 14.31
N ALA A 424 0.82 -14.16 13.51
CA ALA A 424 0.56 -14.45 12.12
C ALA A 424 0.05 -15.91 12.00
N VAL A 425 -1.12 -16.09 11.38
CA VAL A 425 -1.77 -17.38 11.17
C VAL A 425 -1.57 -17.82 9.72
N PRO A 426 -0.79 -18.89 9.47
CA PRO A 426 -0.55 -19.38 8.10
C PRO A 426 -1.83 -19.91 7.44
N LEU A 427 -2.00 -19.64 6.14
CA LEU A 427 -3.09 -20.14 5.34
C LEU A 427 -2.67 -21.39 4.54
N HIS A 428 -3.58 -22.38 4.42
CA HIS A 428 -3.28 -23.68 3.80
C HIS A 428 -3.14 -23.59 2.27
N TYR A 429 -3.85 -22.67 1.61
CA TYR A 429 -3.77 -22.51 0.15
C TYR A 429 -2.54 -21.66 -0.25
N ASN A 430 -1.36 -22.28 -0.18
CA ASN A 430 -0.05 -21.63 -0.41
C ASN A 430 0.78 -22.29 -1.52
N GLY A 431 0.17 -23.14 -2.37
CA GLY A 431 0.83 -23.69 -3.56
C GLY A 431 1.03 -22.64 -4.66
N PRO A 432 1.97 -22.85 -5.60
CA PRO A 432 2.39 -21.86 -6.61
C PRO A 432 1.26 -21.30 -7.47
N ALA A 433 0.28 -22.14 -7.85
CA ALA A 433 -0.87 -21.75 -8.68
C ALA A 433 -2.09 -21.28 -7.87
N MET A 434 -2.00 -21.24 -6.55
CA MET A 434 -3.13 -20.95 -5.68
C MET A 434 -3.30 -19.45 -5.45
N LEU A 435 -4.54 -18.96 -5.63
CA LEU A 435 -4.94 -17.56 -5.35
C LEU A 435 -5.77 -17.43 -4.08
N ARG A 436 -6.39 -18.53 -3.61
CA ARG A 436 -7.32 -18.48 -2.50
C ARG A 436 -6.68 -18.01 -1.21
N GLY A 437 -5.44 -18.47 -0.92
CA GLY A 437 -4.69 -18.02 0.25
C GLY A 437 -4.34 -16.54 0.18
N ILE A 438 -3.76 -16.08 -0.95
CA ILE A 438 -3.35 -14.68 -1.08
C ILE A 438 -4.54 -13.70 -1.12
N ALA A 439 -5.70 -14.15 -1.61
CA ALA A 439 -6.91 -13.33 -1.64
C ALA A 439 -7.50 -13.09 -0.23
N ALA A 440 -7.19 -13.96 0.72
CA ALA A 440 -7.63 -13.87 2.11
C ALA A 440 -6.53 -13.39 3.07
N ALA A 441 -5.30 -13.18 2.57
CA ALA A 441 -4.16 -12.84 3.41
C ALA A 441 -4.06 -11.34 3.68
N ASP A 442 -3.51 -11.00 4.85
CA ASP A 442 -3.08 -9.65 5.21
C ASP A 442 -1.61 -9.41 4.84
N ALA A 443 -0.78 -10.46 4.90
CA ALA A 443 0.65 -10.40 4.63
C ALA A 443 1.20 -11.73 4.08
N LEU A 444 2.46 -11.71 3.65
CA LEU A 444 3.24 -12.93 3.43
C LEU A 444 4.31 -13.07 4.53
N ALA A 445 4.31 -14.21 5.23
CA ALA A 445 5.39 -14.56 6.14
C ALA A 445 6.61 -15.07 5.39
N VAL A 446 7.78 -14.55 5.73
CA VAL A 446 9.07 -14.98 5.20
C VAL A 446 9.60 -16.12 6.09
N VAL A 447 9.47 -17.34 5.59
CA VAL A 447 9.86 -18.54 6.33
C VAL A 447 11.24 -18.99 5.83
N PRO A 448 12.26 -19.11 6.71
CA PRO A 448 13.61 -19.48 6.33
C PRO A 448 13.70 -20.92 5.84
N PRO A 449 14.81 -21.32 5.18
CA PRO A 449 15.12 -22.72 4.91
C PRO A 449 15.00 -23.57 6.18
N GLY A 450 14.42 -24.76 6.05
CA GLY A 450 14.13 -25.64 7.18
C GLY A 450 12.80 -25.40 7.86
N GLY A 451 12.16 -24.24 7.64
CA GLY A 451 10.85 -23.92 8.21
C GLY A 451 10.90 -23.07 9.48
N ALA A 452 9.74 -22.86 10.08
CA ALA A 452 9.57 -22.15 11.35
C ALA A 452 8.54 -22.86 12.23
N ARG A 453 8.80 -22.92 13.53
CA ARG A 453 7.92 -23.57 14.51
C ARG A 453 6.84 -22.61 15.01
N ALA A 454 5.75 -23.14 15.52
CA ALA A 454 4.78 -22.35 16.26
C ALA A 454 5.46 -21.54 17.37
N GLY A 455 5.10 -20.26 17.49
CA GLY A 455 5.71 -19.31 18.43
C GLY A 455 7.02 -18.66 17.94
N GLN A 456 7.60 -19.11 16.82
CA GLN A 456 8.77 -18.48 16.22
C GLN A 456 8.37 -17.25 15.42
N GLU A 457 9.12 -16.16 15.57
CA GLU A 457 8.93 -14.94 14.79
C GLU A 457 9.31 -15.12 13.32
N ALA A 458 8.49 -14.58 12.43
CA ALA A 458 8.75 -14.49 11.01
C ALA A 458 8.63 -13.04 10.55
N GLU A 459 9.51 -12.59 9.67
CA GLU A 459 9.37 -11.31 8.98
C GLU A 459 8.11 -11.35 8.12
N LEU A 460 7.39 -10.22 8.06
CA LEU A 460 6.17 -10.08 7.28
C LEU A 460 6.37 -9.08 6.14
N LEU A 461 5.79 -9.41 5.00
CA LEU A 461 5.66 -8.54 3.83
C LEU A 461 4.19 -8.15 3.70
N ASP A 462 3.89 -6.88 3.94
CA ASP A 462 2.53 -6.36 3.83
C ASP A 462 1.98 -6.47 2.41
N LEU A 463 0.68 -6.71 2.31
CA LEU A 463 -0.05 -6.60 1.05
C LEU A 463 -0.67 -5.20 0.94
N PRO A 464 -0.73 -4.61 -0.27
CA PRO A 464 -1.13 -3.20 -0.45
C PRO A 464 -2.55 -2.86 0.01
N TRP A 465 -3.38 -3.86 0.23
CA TRP A 465 -4.78 -3.71 0.68
C TRP A 465 -5.00 -4.19 2.11
N ALA A 466 -3.98 -4.72 2.77
CA ALA A 466 -4.11 -5.09 4.18
C ALA A 466 -4.53 -3.85 4.98
N ALA A 467 -5.63 -3.93 5.70
CA ALA A 467 -6.01 -2.88 6.62
C ALA A 467 -4.82 -2.63 7.54
N ALA A 468 -4.41 -1.37 7.65
CA ALA A 468 -3.26 -0.95 8.47
C ALA A 468 -3.46 -1.37 9.92
N GLY A 469 -3.18 -2.64 10.21
CA GLY A 469 -3.15 -3.23 11.52
C GLY A 469 -1.73 -3.13 12.05
N ILE A 470 -1.58 -2.45 13.16
CA ILE A 470 -0.39 -2.42 14.03
C ILE A 470 0.93 -2.17 13.27
N GLY A 471 1.18 -0.92 12.88
CA GLY A 471 2.50 -0.45 12.48
C GLY A 471 2.66 0.15 11.09
N ALA A 472 1.67 0.14 10.24
CA ALA A 472 1.77 0.75 8.91
C ALA A 472 0.98 2.05 8.80
N CYS A 473 1.44 3.11 9.45
CA CYS A 473 1.30 4.45 8.90
C CYS A 473 2.37 4.63 7.83
N SER A 474 2.13 4.11 6.65
CA SER A 474 2.95 4.33 5.46
C SER A 474 2.02 4.40 4.26
N PHE A 475 1.25 5.49 4.20
CA PHE A 475 0.66 5.95 2.95
C PHE A 475 1.59 6.91 2.27
#